data_a949627ba42b53332b1e7ebf68fe868e
#
_entry.id   a949627ba42b53332b1e7ebf68fe868e
#
_cell.length_a   1.000
_cell.length_b   1.000
_cell.length_c   1.000
_cell.angle_alpha   90.00
_cell.angle_beta   90.00
_cell.angle_gamma   90.00
#
_symmetry.space_group_name_H-M   'P 1'
#
loop_
_entity.id
_entity.type
_entity.pdbx_description
1 polymer ?
#
loop_
_entity_poly.entity_id
_entity_poly.type
_entity_poly.pdbx_seq_one_letter_code
_entity_poly.pdbx_strand_id
1 'polypeptide(L)'
;MSAHFFERLAVRFLFVGFFVMFSVEGFSQDANPSWPRFLGDNGESTSSVALPTSWDKSNYLWETDIPGSGWSSPVYADGKIWLSSSVTKPATAEQIAAAKKGAKNPDMVTTVGALSLYAVCVDLESGELLHNILLLDVEKPGASHPLNSYASPTPAISDGKVVLHFGTYGTWCLDAATGKEIWKTDFVIDHGTGPGSSPAIHDGKVILPCDGVDQQFVAAVSLETGAELWKTDRPPIRNVSGDHRKAFSTPLIVELAGKTQAIVPGAQWIISYNPENGQEYWRVDHGDGFSTTPTASVEGGLVIFPTSFIRSEFVAIDPSGSGNVSKSHVKWRAKQGPNLPSLVTTDGKVFSILDKGIMVCLDAKSGEMLGRVRIGGNFCASPLLADGKIYVCSREGTVTIVKADKTLKKVGKQKFVDSRLMATPAPVGNDLLIRTDKKLYRIGKREQ
;
A
#
# COMPACT_ATOMS: atom_id res chain seq x y z
N MET A 1 -13.65 96.87 0.52
CA MET A 1 -13.40 96.95 1.95
C MET A 1 -12.81 95.61 2.43
N SER A 2 -11.64 95.74 2.98
CA SER A 2 -10.89 94.89 3.84
C SER A 2 -10.40 93.52 3.32
N ALA A 3 -9.09 93.53 3.07
CA ALA A 3 -8.18 92.43 2.94
C ALA A 3 -7.96 91.71 4.30
N HIS A 4 -7.65 90.44 4.26
CA HIS A 4 -6.73 89.86 5.22
C HIS A 4 -5.96 88.70 4.59
N PHE A 5 -4.69 88.88 4.66
CA PHE A 5 -3.53 88.00 4.46
C PHE A 5 -3.63 86.76 5.27
N PHE A 6 -3.29 85.58 4.72
CA PHE A 6 -2.84 84.46 5.47
C PHE A 6 -1.59 83.84 4.83
N GLU A 7 -0.53 83.86 5.63
CA GLU A 7 0.77 83.28 5.35
C GLU A 7 0.71 81.76 5.28
N ARG A 8 1.46 81.16 4.34
CA ARG A 8 1.66 79.73 4.20
C ARG A 8 2.83 79.30 5.08
N LEU A 9 2.56 78.52 6.10
CA LEU A 9 3.58 77.82 6.87
C LEU A 9 3.75 76.37 6.25
N ALA A 10 4.93 76.16 5.63
CA ALA A 10 5.29 74.85 5.06
C ALA A 10 5.91 73.95 6.18
N VAL A 11 5.18 72.97 6.64
CA VAL A 11 5.70 71.95 7.53
C VAL A 11 6.22 70.80 6.66
N ARG A 12 7.57 70.63 6.67
CA ARG A 12 8.21 69.42 6.08
C ARG A 12 8.11 68.27 7.06
N PHE A 13 7.29 67.24 6.72
CA PHE A 13 7.36 65.95 7.39
C PHE A 13 8.50 65.10 6.80
N LEU A 14 9.49 64.81 7.64
CA LEU A 14 10.54 63.83 7.37
C LEU A 14 9.96 62.45 7.65
N PHE A 15 9.63 61.65 6.61
CA PHE A 15 9.31 60.24 6.76
C PHE A 15 10.61 59.46 6.88
N VAL A 16 10.95 59.01 8.10
CA VAL A 16 11.96 57.99 8.37
C VAL A 16 11.29 56.65 8.17
N GLY A 17 11.49 56.05 7.00
CA GLY A 17 11.04 54.67 6.73
C GLY A 17 11.89 53.68 7.49
N PHE A 18 11.35 53.10 8.55
CA PHE A 18 11.93 51.89 9.17
C PHE A 18 11.61 50.70 8.29
N PHE A 19 12.59 50.25 7.49
CA PHE A 19 12.52 48.94 6.80
C PHE A 19 12.83 47.87 7.80
N VAL A 20 11.80 47.25 8.38
CA VAL A 20 11.96 45.99 9.14
C VAL A 20 12.13 44.88 8.09
N MET A 21 13.38 44.45 7.87
CA MET A 21 13.66 43.21 7.18
C MET A 21 13.24 42.08 8.11
N PHE A 22 12.07 41.47 7.83
CA PHE A 22 11.78 40.14 8.31
C PHE A 22 12.66 39.17 7.51
N SER A 23 13.75 38.70 8.11
CA SER A 23 14.41 37.50 7.67
C SER A 23 13.45 36.35 7.93
N VAL A 24 12.81 35.86 6.89
CA VAL A 24 12.16 34.54 6.90
C VAL A 24 13.32 33.55 6.94
N GLU A 25 13.74 33.19 8.14
CA GLU A 25 14.50 31.96 8.30
C GLU A 25 13.59 30.82 7.89
N GLY A 26 13.77 30.35 6.65
CA GLY A 26 13.21 29.08 6.19
C GLY A 26 13.79 27.97 7.07
N PHE A 27 13.04 27.55 8.08
CA PHE A 27 13.24 26.24 8.68
C PHE A 27 12.90 25.19 7.60
N SER A 28 13.88 24.84 6.78
CA SER A 28 13.93 23.52 6.18
C SER A 28 14.21 22.56 7.35
N GLN A 29 13.19 22.11 8.05
CA GLN A 29 13.28 20.82 8.68
C GLN A 29 13.45 19.83 7.54
N ASP A 30 14.65 19.29 7.36
CA ASP A 30 14.86 18.04 6.68
C ASP A 30 14.00 17.01 7.42
N ALA A 31 12.77 16.82 6.97
CA ALA A 31 11.90 15.80 7.51
C ALA A 31 12.67 14.48 7.34
N ASN A 32 12.89 13.76 8.42
CA ASN A 32 13.49 12.43 8.35
C ASN A 32 12.76 11.63 7.27
N PRO A 33 13.47 11.01 6.32
CA PRO A 33 12.82 10.27 5.25
C PRO A 33 11.89 9.22 5.86
N SER A 34 10.67 9.12 5.32
CA SER A 34 9.68 8.14 5.78
C SER A 34 9.02 7.43 4.60
N TRP A 35 8.58 6.20 4.83
CA TRP A 35 7.73 5.39 3.96
C TRP A 35 6.80 4.59 4.87
N PRO A 36 5.80 5.24 5.48
CA PRO A 36 5.19 4.75 6.72
C PRO A 36 4.10 3.71 6.50
N ARG A 37 3.69 3.42 5.28
CA ARG A 37 2.63 2.44 4.97
C ARG A 37 2.82 1.75 3.63
N PHE A 38 1.97 0.78 3.33
CA PHE A 38 1.92 0.14 2.02
C PHE A 38 1.77 1.19 0.91
N LEU A 39 2.68 1.16 -0.07
CA LEU A 39 2.80 2.09 -1.20
C LEU A 39 3.15 3.54 -0.81
N GLY A 40 3.73 3.76 0.39
CA GLY A 40 4.27 5.07 0.82
C GLY A 40 3.22 6.05 1.35
N ASP A 41 3.63 7.28 1.58
CA ASP A 41 2.82 8.30 2.26
C ASP A 41 1.45 8.51 1.63
N ASN A 42 1.41 8.61 0.31
CA ASN A 42 0.17 8.82 -0.45
C ASN A 42 -0.54 7.52 -0.86
N GLY A 43 0.07 6.34 -0.58
CA GLY A 43 -0.48 5.05 -1.00
C GLY A 43 -0.45 4.78 -2.51
N GLU A 44 0.40 5.49 -3.27
CA GLU A 44 0.48 5.41 -4.73
C GLU A 44 1.80 4.84 -5.26
N SER A 45 2.71 4.44 -4.36
CA SER A 45 4.02 3.85 -4.69
C SER A 45 4.89 4.75 -5.58
N THR A 46 4.92 6.06 -5.27
CA THR A 46 5.65 7.06 -6.05
C THR A 46 6.71 7.77 -5.23
N SER A 47 7.84 8.09 -5.86
CA SER A 47 8.94 8.85 -5.29
C SER A 47 9.59 9.72 -6.36
N SER A 48 10.08 10.90 -5.98
CA SER A 48 10.82 11.80 -6.86
C SER A 48 12.32 11.51 -6.91
N VAL A 49 12.83 10.63 -6.06
CA VAL A 49 14.27 10.38 -5.93
C VAL A 49 14.80 9.42 -7.00
N ALA A 50 16.03 9.65 -7.43
CA ALA A 50 16.73 8.77 -8.36
C ALA A 50 17.28 7.54 -7.63
N LEU A 51 16.75 6.36 -7.96
CA LEU A 51 17.17 5.07 -7.40
C LEU A 51 18.15 4.33 -8.32
N PRO A 52 18.97 3.38 -7.78
CA PRO A 52 19.87 2.57 -8.58
C PRO A 52 19.15 1.78 -9.68
N THR A 53 19.67 1.81 -10.91
CA THR A 53 19.16 1.01 -12.05
C THR A 53 20.00 -0.22 -12.34
N SER A 54 21.20 -0.28 -11.77
CA SER A 54 22.09 -1.44 -11.77
C SER A 54 22.87 -1.48 -10.46
N TRP A 55 23.14 -2.67 -9.96
CA TRP A 55 23.92 -2.90 -8.75
C TRP A 55 24.51 -4.30 -8.73
N ASP A 56 25.54 -4.49 -7.93
CA ASP A 56 26.08 -5.77 -7.52
C ASP A 56 26.20 -5.82 -5.98
N LYS A 57 26.88 -6.83 -5.45
CA LYS A 57 27.03 -6.96 -3.98
C LYS A 57 27.79 -5.81 -3.32
N SER A 58 28.63 -5.08 -4.06
CA SER A 58 29.36 -3.92 -3.51
C SER A 58 28.43 -2.73 -3.21
N ASN A 59 27.25 -2.71 -3.83
CA ASN A 59 26.22 -1.71 -3.59
C ASN A 59 25.28 -2.06 -2.43
N TYR A 60 25.43 -3.24 -1.81
CA TYR A 60 24.70 -3.57 -0.61
C TYR A 60 25.30 -2.76 0.56
N LEU A 61 24.57 -1.74 1.02
CA LEU A 61 24.94 -1.00 2.21
C LEU A 61 24.88 -1.94 3.40
N TRP A 62 23.82 -2.75 3.44
CA TRP A 62 23.67 -3.88 4.34
C TRP A 62 22.68 -4.93 3.77
N GLU A 63 22.75 -6.15 4.30
CA GLU A 63 21.75 -7.21 4.13
C GLU A 63 21.49 -7.88 5.48
N THR A 64 20.23 -8.15 5.79
CA THR A 64 19.80 -8.68 7.10
C THR A 64 18.87 -9.87 6.90
N ASP A 65 19.16 -10.98 7.59
CA ASP A 65 18.29 -12.14 7.64
C ASP A 65 17.04 -11.78 8.46
N ILE A 66 15.85 -11.99 7.85
CA ILE A 66 14.57 -11.73 8.51
C ILE A 66 14.01 -13.05 9.07
N PRO A 67 13.82 -13.16 10.39
CA PRO A 67 13.25 -14.36 11.00
C PRO A 67 11.88 -14.71 10.44
N GLY A 68 11.67 -15.99 10.07
CA GLY A 68 10.42 -16.46 9.50
C GLY A 68 10.22 -16.08 8.02
N SER A 69 8.97 -15.88 7.62
CA SER A 69 8.60 -15.50 6.26
C SER A 69 7.38 -14.56 6.25
N GLY A 70 7.26 -13.76 5.19
CA GLY A 70 6.13 -12.84 5.01
C GLY A 70 6.29 -12.02 3.75
N TRP A 71 5.17 -11.51 3.24
CA TRP A 71 5.13 -10.72 2.01
C TRP A 71 4.91 -9.22 2.27
N SER A 72 4.87 -8.77 3.54
CA SER A 72 4.73 -7.35 3.86
C SER A 72 5.88 -6.56 3.24
N SER A 73 5.56 -5.39 2.69
CA SER A 73 6.55 -4.45 2.20
C SER A 73 7.31 -3.80 3.37
N PRO A 74 8.56 -3.38 3.20
CA PRO A 74 9.23 -2.60 4.22
C PRO A 74 8.57 -1.23 4.35
N VAL A 75 8.27 -0.84 5.60
CA VAL A 75 7.83 0.50 5.96
C VAL A 75 8.77 1.07 6.99
N TYR A 76 9.00 2.38 6.95
CA TYR A 76 9.94 3.00 7.89
C TYR A 76 9.56 4.44 8.23
N ALA A 77 9.88 4.81 9.44
CA ALA A 77 9.89 6.17 9.98
C ALA A 77 10.92 6.23 11.13
N ASP A 78 11.44 7.42 11.40
CA ASP A 78 12.35 7.69 12.53
C ASP A 78 13.50 6.69 12.66
N GLY A 79 14.12 6.34 11.51
CA GLY A 79 15.28 5.46 11.47
C GLY A 79 15.00 3.97 11.71
N LYS A 80 13.74 3.54 11.76
CA LYS A 80 13.35 2.14 12.01
C LYS A 80 12.48 1.58 10.89
N ILE A 81 12.83 0.38 10.43
CA ILE A 81 12.06 -0.37 9.43
C ILE A 81 11.21 -1.41 10.17
N TRP A 82 9.92 -1.45 9.88
CA TRP A 82 9.00 -2.43 10.44
C TRP A 82 8.46 -3.38 9.38
N LEU A 83 8.35 -4.66 9.75
CA LEU A 83 7.86 -5.77 8.92
C LEU A 83 6.95 -6.67 9.74
N SER A 84 5.94 -7.27 9.08
CA SER A 84 5.24 -8.44 9.59
C SER A 84 5.99 -9.71 9.19
N SER A 85 6.11 -10.69 10.08
CA SER A 85 6.69 -12.00 9.79
C SER A 85 5.92 -13.14 10.45
N SER A 86 6.11 -14.35 9.94
CA SER A 86 5.47 -15.56 10.49
C SER A 86 6.42 -16.74 10.44
N VAL A 87 6.39 -17.54 11.49
CA VAL A 87 7.08 -18.83 11.57
C VAL A 87 6.02 -19.93 11.58
N THR A 88 6.18 -20.95 10.77
CA THR A 88 5.23 -22.04 10.64
C THR A 88 5.87 -23.40 10.95
N LYS A 89 5.10 -24.31 11.57
CA LYS A 89 5.49 -25.71 11.69
C LYS A 89 4.80 -26.51 10.58
N PRO A 90 5.46 -27.54 10.01
CA PRO A 90 4.84 -28.39 9.00
C PRO A 90 3.55 -29.03 9.52
N ALA A 91 2.53 -29.13 8.66
CA ALA A 91 1.32 -29.87 8.95
C ALA A 91 1.55 -31.39 8.82
N THR A 92 0.81 -32.19 9.61
CA THR A 92 0.76 -33.64 9.42
C THR A 92 -0.02 -34.02 8.16
N ALA A 93 0.14 -35.25 7.69
CA ALA A 93 -0.60 -35.76 6.54
C ALA A 93 -2.12 -35.71 6.77
N GLU A 94 -2.58 -35.95 7.99
CA GLU A 94 -3.98 -35.89 8.40
C GLU A 94 -4.51 -34.46 8.35
N GLN A 95 -3.72 -33.46 8.83
CA GLN A 95 -4.07 -32.05 8.76
C GLN A 95 -4.19 -31.58 7.30
N ILE A 96 -3.25 -31.99 6.43
CA ILE A 96 -3.27 -31.69 5.00
C ILE A 96 -4.52 -32.28 4.34
N ALA A 97 -4.82 -33.55 4.61
CA ALA A 97 -5.99 -34.23 4.06
C ALA A 97 -7.30 -33.57 4.53
N ALA A 98 -7.38 -33.21 5.82
CA ALA A 98 -8.54 -32.52 6.38
C ALA A 98 -8.75 -31.12 5.75
N ALA A 99 -7.70 -30.32 5.57
CA ALA A 99 -7.79 -28.99 4.96
C ALA A 99 -8.20 -29.03 3.48
N LYS A 100 -7.80 -30.06 2.75
CA LYS A 100 -8.15 -30.27 1.34
C LYS A 100 -9.52 -30.90 1.12
N LYS A 101 -10.09 -31.51 2.16
CA LYS A 101 -11.40 -32.20 2.09
C LYS A 101 -12.50 -31.18 1.79
N GLY A 102 -13.19 -31.38 0.66
CA GLY A 102 -14.28 -30.49 0.22
C GLY A 102 -13.83 -29.19 -0.46
N ALA A 103 -12.52 -28.92 -0.56
CA ALA A 103 -12.03 -27.79 -1.30
C ALA A 103 -12.27 -27.98 -2.81
N LYS A 104 -12.83 -26.95 -3.49
CA LYS A 104 -13.05 -26.99 -4.96
C LYS A 104 -11.73 -27.11 -5.72
N ASN A 105 -10.66 -26.49 -5.22
CA ASN A 105 -9.32 -26.50 -5.78
C ASN A 105 -8.29 -26.90 -4.70
N PRO A 106 -8.08 -28.21 -4.40
CA PRO A 106 -7.19 -28.66 -3.33
C PRO A 106 -5.74 -28.18 -3.46
N ASP A 107 -5.28 -27.92 -4.69
CA ASP A 107 -3.92 -27.41 -4.95
C ASP A 107 -3.75 -25.92 -4.59
N MET A 108 -4.85 -25.21 -4.40
CA MET A 108 -4.85 -23.81 -3.94
C MET A 108 -4.97 -23.69 -2.41
N VAL A 109 -4.89 -24.82 -1.69
CA VAL A 109 -4.96 -24.89 -0.22
C VAL A 109 -3.61 -25.27 0.34
N THR A 110 -2.99 -24.34 1.09
CA THR A 110 -1.80 -24.59 1.91
C THR A 110 -2.19 -24.56 3.37
N THR A 111 -1.81 -25.58 4.12
CA THR A 111 -2.01 -25.64 5.57
C THR A 111 -0.70 -25.89 6.29
N VAL A 112 -0.63 -25.43 7.53
CA VAL A 112 0.52 -25.60 8.42
C VAL A 112 0.04 -26.18 9.76
N GLY A 113 0.93 -26.83 10.49
CA GLY A 113 0.60 -27.49 11.77
C GLY A 113 0.45 -26.49 12.92
N ALA A 114 1.28 -25.44 12.92
CA ALA A 114 1.18 -24.34 13.86
C ALA A 114 1.77 -23.08 13.23
N LEU A 115 1.43 -21.93 13.80
CA LEU A 115 1.81 -20.60 13.30
C LEU A 115 2.21 -19.72 14.47
N SER A 116 3.32 -18.99 14.34
CA SER A 116 3.71 -17.90 15.23
C SER A 116 3.83 -16.61 14.42
N LEU A 117 3.23 -15.53 14.90
CA LEU A 117 3.21 -14.20 14.25
C LEU A 117 4.16 -13.25 14.96
N TYR A 118 4.90 -12.47 14.19
CA TYR A 118 5.94 -11.58 14.70
C TYR A 118 5.85 -10.17 14.12
N ALA A 119 6.19 -9.19 14.96
CA ALA A 119 6.62 -7.87 14.53
C ALA A 119 8.15 -7.85 14.49
N VAL A 120 8.72 -7.45 13.36
CA VAL A 120 10.18 -7.37 13.14
C VAL A 120 10.57 -5.93 12.93
N CYS A 121 11.58 -5.45 13.67
CA CYS A 121 12.14 -4.11 13.52
C CYS A 121 13.63 -4.20 13.18
N VAL A 122 14.04 -3.46 12.14
CA VAL A 122 15.43 -3.35 11.68
C VAL A 122 15.83 -1.88 11.71
N ASP A 123 17.06 -1.60 12.16
CA ASP A 123 17.64 -0.27 12.09
C ASP A 123 17.86 0.13 10.62
N LEU A 124 17.39 1.32 10.25
CA LEU A 124 17.43 1.78 8.86
C LEU A 124 18.86 2.00 8.37
N GLU A 125 19.75 2.48 9.24
CA GLU A 125 21.10 2.85 8.83
C GLU A 125 22.06 1.67 8.84
N SER A 126 22.06 0.89 9.91
CA SER A 126 23.00 -0.23 10.10
C SER A 126 22.49 -1.57 9.54
N GLY A 127 21.16 -1.73 9.39
CA GLY A 127 20.54 -3.01 9.09
C GLY A 127 20.47 -3.97 10.28
N GLU A 128 20.80 -3.53 11.50
CA GLU A 128 20.74 -4.37 12.70
C GLU A 128 19.30 -4.76 13.02
N LEU A 129 19.08 -6.04 13.37
CA LEU A 129 17.80 -6.52 13.87
C LEU A 129 17.57 -6.00 15.30
N LEU A 130 16.73 -4.98 15.44
CA LEU A 130 16.45 -4.34 16.75
C LEU A 130 15.43 -5.14 17.55
N HIS A 131 14.36 -5.61 16.90
CA HIS A 131 13.30 -6.37 17.56
C HIS A 131 12.79 -7.53 16.70
N ASN A 132 12.48 -8.63 17.36
CA ASN A 132 11.74 -9.78 16.82
C ASN A 132 10.70 -10.21 17.87
N ILE A 133 9.54 -9.56 17.84
CA ILE A 133 8.54 -9.63 18.89
C ILE A 133 7.49 -10.67 18.52
N LEU A 134 7.36 -11.73 19.34
CA LEU A 134 6.26 -12.68 19.22
C LEU A 134 4.95 -12.00 19.65
N LEU A 135 3.98 -11.97 18.72
CA LEU A 135 2.66 -11.38 18.96
C LEU A 135 1.61 -12.45 19.30
N LEU A 136 1.68 -13.61 18.62
CA LEU A 136 0.68 -14.65 18.79
C LEU A 136 1.22 -16.01 18.37
N ASP A 137 0.91 -17.03 19.15
CA ASP A 137 1.02 -18.45 18.76
C ASP A 137 -0.36 -19.03 18.46
N VAL A 138 -0.49 -19.76 17.36
CA VAL A 138 -1.73 -20.40 16.88
C VAL A 138 -1.49 -21.86 16.62
N GLU A 139 -2.11 -22.74 17.41
CA GLU A 139 -1.94 -24.19 17.28
C GLU A 139 -2.63 -24.80 16.05
N LYS A 140 -3.75 -24.20 15.63
CA LYS A 140 -4.58 -24.67 14.50
C LYS A 140 -4.92 -23.51 13.59
N PRO A 141 -3.95 -22.98 12.80
CA PRO A 141 -4.23 -21.89 11.90
C PRO A 141 -5.13 -22.31 10.74
N GLY A 142 -5.93 -21.38 10.25
CA GLY A 142 -6.68 -21.56 9.00
C GLY A 142 -5.76 -21.76 7.80
N ALA A 143 -6.30 -22.28 6.72
CA ALA A 143 -5.55 -22.48 5.47
C ALA A 143 -5.18 -21.16 4.82
N SER A 144 -4.13 -21.17 4.00
CA SER A 144 -3.72 -20.06 3.16
C SER A 144 -3.63 -20.47 1.68
N HIS A 145 -3.53 -19.48 0.78
CA HIS A 145 -3.24 -19.74 -0.62
C HIS A 145 -1.73 -19.90 -0.83
N PRO A 146 -1.22 -20.75 -1.78
CA PRO A 146 0.21 -20.91 -2.05
C PRO A 146 0.98 -19.64 -2.42
N LEU A 147 0.28 -18.61 -2.93
CA LEU A 147 0.85 -17.29 -3.22
C LEU A 147 0.69 -16.30 -2.08
N ASN A 148 0.02 -16.68 -0.99
CA ASN A 148 -0.15 -15.82 0.18
C ASN A 148 0.80 -16.23 1.30
N SER A 149 0.83 -15.44 2.37
CA SER A 149 1.48 -15.77 3.64
C SER A 149 0.58 -15.30 4.79
N TYR A 150 0.85 -15.78 6.00
CA TYR A 150 0.15 -15.30 7.19
C TYR A 150 0.58 -13.90 7.63
N ALA A 151 1.66 -13.38 7.01
CA ALA A 151 2.25 -12.05 7.25
C ALA A 151 2.38 -11.24 5.94
N SER A 152 1.32 -11.27 5.12
CA SER A 152 1.25 -10.48 3.88
C SER A 152 0.87 -9.02 4.11
N PRO A 153 -0.03 -8.66 5.06
CA PRO A 153 -0.34 -7.27 5.33
C PRO A 153 0.91 -6.49 5.74
N THR A 154 1.09 -5.33 5.13
CA THR A 154 2.17 -4.40 5.43
C THR A 154 1.80 -3.55 6.63
N PRO A 155 2.70 -3.35 7.62
CA PRO A 155 2.44 -2.46 8.75
C PRO A 155 2.20 -1.01 8.31
N ALA A 156 1.60 -0.21 9.20
CA ALA A 156 1.48 1.23 9.03
C ALA A 156 2.02 1.97 10.27
N ILE A 157 2.72 3.08 10.06
CA ILE A 157 3.37 3.88 11.11
C ILE A 157 2.73 5.26 11.12
N SER A 158 2.36 5.76 12.28
CA SER A 158 1.93 7.15 12.52
C SER A 158 2.12 7.51 13.99
N ASP A 159 2.46 8.74 14.26
CA ASP A 159 2.52 9.33 15.61
C ASP A 159 3.32 8.46 16.61
N GLY A 160 4.49 7.97 16.18
CA GLY A 160 5.35 7.13 17.00
C GLY A 160 4.81 5.72 17.28
N LYS A 161 3.77 5.29 16.58
CA LYS A 161 3.12 3.98 16.71
C LYS A 161 3.24 3.19 15.43
N VAL A 162 3.38 1.86 15.53
CA VAL A 162 3.30 0.94 14.40
C VAL A 162 2.12 0.00 14.57
N VAL A 163 1.28 -0.08 13.56
CA VAL A 163 0.12 -0.96 13.51
C VAL A 163 0.41 -2.14 12.59
N LEU A 164 0.30 -3.36 13.13
CA LEU A 164 0.45 -4.61 12.39
C LEU A 164 -0.91 -5.33 12.35
N HIS A 165 -1.35 -5.71 11.16
CA HIS A 165 -2.62 -6.39 10.95
C HIS A 165 -2.39 -7.80 10.39
N PHE A 166 -2.98 -8.82 11.01
CA PHE A 166 -2.90 -10.22 10.58
C PHE A 166 -4.30 -10.79 10.30
N GLY A 167 -5.23 -9.93 9.90
CA GLY A 167 -6.61 -10.32 9.62
C GLY A 167 -7.29 -10.92 10.84
N THR A 168 -7.89 -12.11 10.69
CA THR A 168 -8.60 -12.80 11.77
C THR A 168 -7.75 -13.11 13.00
N TYR A 169 -6.42 -13.08 12.87
CA TYR A 169 -5.52 -13.34 14.00
C TYR A 169 -5.31 -12.11 14.90
N GLY A 170 -5.73 -10.93 14.44
CA GLY A 170 -5.71 -9.70 15.23
C GLY A 170 -4.96 -8.55 14.58
N THR A 171 -5.09 -7.40 15.23
CA THR A 171 -4.40 -6.15 14.93
C THR A 171 -3.71 -5.66 16.18
N TRP A 172 -2.42 -5.39 16.10
CA TRP A 172 -1.59 -4.88 17.18
C TRP A 172 -1.14 -3.47 16.88
N CYS A 173 -1.10 -2.64 17.91
CA CYS A 173 -0.38 -1.38 17.91
C CYS A 173 0.77 -1.47 18.90
N LEU A 174 1.96 -1.16 18.43
CA LEU A 174 3.16 -1.11 19.25
C LEU A 174 3.72 0.32 19.23
N ASP A 175 4.39 0.70 20.31
CA ASP A 175 5.27 1.86 20.33
C ASP A 175 6.41 1.63 19.32
N ALA A 176 6.55 2.50 18.33
CA ALA A 176 7.50 2.29 17.22
C ALA A 176 8.96 2.47 17.65
N ALA A 177 9.24 3.12 18.78
CA ALA A 177 10.59 3.28 19.31
C ALA A 177 11.06 2.06 20.09
N THR A 178 10.19 1.47 20.91
CA THR A 178 10.52 0.43 21.89
C THR A 178 9.99 -0.95 21.56
N GLY A 179 9.04 -1.06 20.65
CA GLY A 179 8.33 -2.32 20.31
C GLY A 179 7.33 -2.78 21.39
N LYS A 180 7.07 -1.96 22.43
CA LYS A 180 6.14 -2.31 23.51
C LYS A 180 4.71 -2.28 22.97
N GLU A 181 3.91 -3.32 23.28
CA GLU A 181 2.48 -3.35 22.97
C GLU A 181 1.73 -2.21 23.67
N ILE A 182 0.92 -1.47 22.91
CA ILE A 182 0.02 -0.43 23.39
C ILE A 182 -1.39 -1.01 23.49
N TRP A 183 -1.88 -1.63 22.41
CA TRP A 183 -3.17 -2.30 22.38
C TRP A 183 -3.20 -3.43 21.34
N LYS A 184 -4.19 -4.31 21.52
CA LYS A 184 -4.59 -5.33 20.55
C LYS A 184 -6.11 -5.26 20.35
N THR A 185 -6.57 -5.46 19.11
CA THR A 185 -7.99 -5.61 18.77
C THR A 185 -8.18 -6.71 17.73
N ASP A 186 -9.36 -7.33 17.72
CA ASP A 186 -9.66 -8.46 16.85
C ASP A 186 -10.95 -8.22 16.06
N PHE A 187 -10.90 -8.49 14.74
CA PHE A 187 -12.07 -8.65 13.88
C PHE A 187 -12.03 -10.06 13.30
N VAL A 188 -12.91 -10.92 13.79
CA VAL A 188 -12.94 -12.33 13.35
C VAL A 188 -13.70 -12.45 12.04
N ILE A 189 -12.99 -12.83 10.97
CA ILE A 189 -13.55 -13.12 9.66
C ILE A 189 -12.89 -14.38 9.08
N ASP A 190 -13.59 -15.08 8.21
CA ASP A 190 -12.97 -16.19 7.47
C ASP A 190 -12.33 -15.68 6.18
N HIS A 191 -11.00 -15.58 6.16
CA HIS A 191 -10.27 -15.18 4.96
C HIS A 191 -10.29 -16.24 3.85
N GLY A 192 -10.50 -17.50 4.18
CA GLY A 192 -10.42 -18.62 3.24
C GLY A 192 -9.03 -18.88 2.64
N THR A 193 -8.18 -17.84 2.50
CA THR A 193 -6.88 -17.92 1.84
C THR A 193 -5.76 -17.13 2.54
N GLY A 194 -5.93 -16.83 3.82
CA GLY A 194 -5.01 -16.01 4.63
C GLY A 194 -5.24 -14.50 4.49
N PRO A 195 -4.64 -13.69 5.38
CA PRO A 195 -4.81 -12.22 5.40
C PRO A 195 -4.09 -11.54 4.23
N GLY A 196 -4.55 -10.34 3.82
CA GLY A 196 -3.91 -9.61 2.72
C GLY A 196 -4.03 -8.09 2.80
N SER A 197 -5.18 -7.55 3.27
CA SER A 197 -5.38 -6.11 3.40
C SER A 197 -4.43 -5.50 4.43
N SER A 198 -3.75 -4.42 4.08
CA SER A 198 -2.95 -3.63 5.02
C SER A 198 -3.80 -2.57 5.71
N PRO A 199 -3.45 -2.14 6.93
CA PRO A 199 -4.10 -1.01 7.57
C PRO A 199 -3.75 0.30 6.86
N ALA A 200 -4.70 1.26 6.87
CA ALA A 200 -4.44 2.64 6.50
C ALA A 200 -4.71 3.53 7.72
N ILE A 201 -3.82 4.48 8.00
CA ILE A 201 -3.97 5.41 9.13
C ILE A 201 -4.29 6.79 8.59
N HIS A 202 -5.29 7.44 9.20
CA HIS A 202 -5.67 8.82 8.90
C HIS A 202 -6.27 9.47 10.15
N ASP A 203 -5.74 10.61 10.52
CA ASP A 203 -6.22 11.44 11.62
C ASP A 203 -6.55 10.65 12.89
N GLY A 204 -5.56 9.90 13.39
CA GLY A 204 -5.71 9.08 14.61
C GLY A 204 -6.61 7.86 14.48
N LYS A 205 -7.02 7.47 13.27
CA LYS A 205 -7.88 6.32 12.99
C LYS A 205 -7.15 5.29 12.14
N VAL A 206 -7.28 4.01 12.50
CA VAL A 206 -6.78 2.87 11.74
C VAL A 206 -7.94 2.25 10.99
N ILE A 207 -7.93 2.35 9.67
CA ILE A 207 -9.01 1.85 8.78
C ILE A 207 -8.62 0.47 8.28
N LEU A 208 -9.50 -0.51 8.51
CA LEU A 208 -9.30 -1.93 8.27
C LEU A 208 -10.41 -2.49 7.37
N PRO A 209 -10.12 -2.91 6.13
CA PRO A 209 -11.04 -3.72 5.35
C PRO A 209 -11.10 -5.14 5.90
N CYS A 210 -12.32 -5.62 6.15
CA CYS A 210 -12.60 -6.93 6.70
C CYS A 210 -13.53 -7.70 5.76
N ASP A 211 -12.98 -8.13 4.61
CA ASP A 211 -13.72 -8.79 3.54
C ASP A 211 -13.40 -10.29 3.51
N GLY A 212 -14.15 -11.07 4.29
CA GLY A 212 -14.06 -12.53 4.37
C GLY A 212 -15.02 -13.28 3.46
N VAL A 213 -15.02 -14.61 3.53
CA VAL A 213 -16.00 -15.46 2.86
C VAL A 213 -17.37 -15.41 3.55
N ASP A 214 -17.38 -15.10 4.84
CA ASP A 214 -18.54 -15.07 5.73
C ASP A 214 -19.17 -13.68 5.83
N GLN A 215 -18.38 -12.64 6.06
CA GLN A 215 -18.84 -11.25 6.23
C GLN A 215 -17.89 -10.25 5.55
N GLN A 216 -18.44 -9.09 5.16
CA GLN A 216 -17.72 -8.04 4.46
C GLN A 216 -18.09 -6.68 5.06
N PHE A 217 -17.11 -5.99 5.63
CA PHE A 217 -17.26 -4.66 6.21
C PHE A 217 -15.94 -3.88 6.19
N VAL A 218 -16.02 -2.59 6.43
CA VAL A 218 -14.86 -1.75 6.71
C VAL A 218 -15.05 -1.18 8.12
N ALA A 219 -14.00 -1.23 8.94
CA ALA A 219 -14.02 -0.68 10.28
C ALA A 219 -12.90 0.33 10.50
N ALA A 220 -13.07 1.27 11.42
CA ALA A 220 -11.99 2.06 11.96
C ALA A 220 -11.90 1.89 13.47
N VAL A 221 -10.66 1.82 13.95
CA VAL A 221 -10.34 1.80 15.37
C VAL A 221 -9.45 2.99 15.72
N SER A 222 -9.51 3.43 16.97
CA SER A 222 -8.64 4.49 17.48
C SER A 222 -7.18 4.05 17.44
N LEU A 223 -6.29 4.86 16.85
CA LEU A 223 -4.84 4.64 16.88
C LEU A 223 -4.29 4.66 18.32
N GLU A 224 -4.91 5.41 19.22
CA GLU A 224 -4.47 5.52 20.61
C GLU A 224 -4.87 4.31 21.46
N THR A 225 -6.09 3.77 21.25
CA THR A 225 -6.67 2.80 22.20
C THR A 225 -7.09 1.48 21.57
N GLY A 226 -7.15 1.36 20.23
CA GLY A 226 -7.70 0.20 19.53
C GLY A 226 -9.22 0.05 19.63
N ALA A 227 -9.91 0.98 20.29
CA ALA A 227 -11.37 0.95 20.41
C ALA A 227 -12.03 1.19 19.04
N GLU A 228 -13.08 0.42 18.72
CA GLU A 228 -13.88 0.62 17.51
C GLU A 228 -14.51 2.02 17.52
N LEU A 229 -14.29 2.77 16.45
CA LEU A 229 -14.87 4.11 16.24
C LEU A 229 -16.10 4.04 15.33
N TRP A 230 -16.00 3.24 14.27
CA TRP A 230 -17.11 2.96 13.37
C TRP A 230 -16.89 1.63 12.64
N LYS A 231 -18.00 1.02 12.21
CA LYS A 231 -18.04 -0.16 11.38
C LYS A 231 -19.16 0.00 10.35
N THR A 232 -18.87 -0.26 9.09
CA THR A 232 -19.82 -0.13 7.97
C THR A 232 -19.83 -1.40 7.15
N ASP A 233 -20.98 -2.09 7.14
CA ASP A 233 -21.16 -3.28 6.32
C ASP A 233 -21.16 -2.91 4.84
N ARG A 234 -20.56 -3.78 4.01
CA ARG A 234 -20.65 -3.60 2.56
C ARG A 234 -22.03 -3.96 2.04
N PRO A 235 -22.47 -3.35 0.92
CA PRO A 235 -23.70 -3.79 0.25
C PRO A 235 -23.64 -5.27 -0.11
N PRO A 236 -24.80 -5.95 -0.19
CA PRO A 236 -24.87 -7.36 -0.56
C PRO A 236 -24.13 -7.66 -1.86
N ILE A 237 -23.38 -8.77 -1.87
CA ILE A 237 -22.68 -9.28 -3.04
C ILE A 237 -23.57 -10.31 -3.73
N ARG A 238 -23.74 -10.19 -5.06
CA ARG A 238 -24.63 -11.07 -5.85
C ARG A 238 -24.18 -12.52 -5.87
N ASN A 239 -22.87 -12.76 -5.80
CA ASN A 239 -22.33 -14.12 -5.81
C ASN A 239 -22.51 -14.75 -4.44
N VAL A 240 -23.16 -15.93 -4.41
CA VAL A 240 -23.44 -16.67 -3.17
C VAL A 240 -22.26 -17.51 -2.69
N SER A 241 -21.25 -17.74 -3.54
CA SER A 241 -20.04 -18.46 -3.14
C SER A 241 -19.16 -17.56 -2.28
N GLY A 242 -18.87 -17.99 -1.04
CA GLY A 242 -18.00 -17.26 -0.11
C GLY A 242 -16.64 -16.91 -0.71
N ASP A 243 -16.06 -17.81 -1.50
CA ASP A 243 -14.79 -17.57 -2.20
C ASP A 243 -14.80 -16.33 -3.12
N HIS A 244 -15.97 -16.00 -3.68
CA HIS A 244 -16.15 -14.85 -4.54
C HIS A 244 -16.60 -13.59 -3.80
N ARG A 245 -16.61 -13.61 -2.45
CA ARG A 245 -17.05 -12.48 -1.62
C ARG A 245 -15.90 -11.78 -0.92
N LYS A 246 -14.72 -12.39 -0.90
CA LYS A 246 -13.54 -11.86 -0.21
C LYS A 246 -12.75 -10.87 -1.06
N ALA A 247 -12.03 -9.99 -0.38
CA ALA A 247 -11.08 -9.04 -0.97
C ALA A 247 -9.91 -8.79 -0.03
N PHE A 248 -8.80 -8.26 -0.57
CA PHE A 248 -7.52 -8.09 0.12
C PHE A 248 -6.89 -6.72 -0.16
N SER A 249 -7.66 -5.79 -0.71
CA SER A 249 -7.18 -4.46 -1.06
C SER A 249 -6.90 -3.61 0.19
N THR A 250 -5.92 -2.73 0.08
CA THR A 250 -5.61 -1.73 1.11
C THR A 250 -6.36 -0.43 0.79
N PRO A 251 -6.90 0.30 1.80
CA PRO A 251 -7.57 1.57 1.57
C PRO A 251 -6.60 2.63 1.02
N LEU A 252 -7.04 3.35 -0.01
CA LEU A 252 -6.41 4.59 -0.44
C LEU A 252 -7.09 5.77 0.26
N ILE A 253 -6.32 6.55 1.03
CA ILE A 253 -6.82 7.78 1.66
C ILE A 253 -6.33 8.96 0.82
N VAL A 254 -7.27 9.77 0.33
CA VAL A 254 -6.94 10.84 -0.62
C VAL A 254 -7.96 11.97 -0.58
N GLU A 255 -7.48 13.21 -0.84
CA GLU A 255 -8.35 14.36 -1.05
C GLU A 255 -8.85 14.39 -2.50
N LEU A 256 -10.15 14.21 -2.70
CA LEU A 256 -10.77 14.24 -4.03
C LEU A 256 -12.14 14.93 -3.96
N ALA A 257 -12.44 15.72 -5.00
CA ALA A 257 -13.71 16.46 -5.08
C ALA A 257 -14.02 17.27 -3.81
N GLY A 258 -13.00 17.83 -3.17
CA GLY A 258 -13.12 18.66 -1.95
C GLY A 258 -13.44 17.89 -0.68
N LYS A 259 -13.16 16.57 -0.63
CA LYS A 259 -13.40 15.71 0.54
C LYS A 259 -12.25 14.71 0.70
N THR A 260 -11.90 14.44 1.95
CA THR A 260 -11.08 13.26 2.27
C THR A 260 -11.91 12.00 2.06
N GLN A 261 -11.40 11.08 1.28
CA GLN A 261 -12.06 9.84 0.91
C GLN A 261 -11.18 8.64 1.26
N ALA A 262 -11.75 7.63 1.91
CA ALA A 262 -11.17 6.31 2.04
C ALA A 262 -11.75 5.42 0.94
N ILE A 263 -10.97 5.17 -0.11
CA ILE A 263 -11.40 4.37 -1.26
C ILE A 263 -10.96 2.93 -1.06
N VAL A 264 -11.91 2.01 -1.00
CA VAL A 264 -11.68 0.60 -0.65
C VAL A 264 -12.26 -0.32 -1.70
N PRO A 265 -11.43 -0.82 -2.63
CA PRO A 265 -11.85 -1.89 -3.54
C PRO A 265 -12.22 -3.17 -2.77
N GLY A 266 -13.33 -3.79 -3.12
CA GLY A 266 -13.82 -5.04 -2.55
C GLY A 266 -14.26 -6.01 -3.64
N ALA A 267 -14.84 -7.13 -3.27
CA ALA A 267 -15.51 -8.00 -4.23
C ALA A 267 -16.79 -7.33 -4.74
N GLN A 268 -16.99 -7.30 -6.06
CA GLN A 268 -18.10 -6.64 -6.75
C GLN A 268 -18.13 -5.10 -6.59
N TRP A 269 -17.78 -4.57 -5.43
CA TRP A 269 -17.93 -3.16 -5.10
C TRP A 269 -16.59 -2.48 -4.83
N ILE A 270 -16.33 -1.34 -5.48
CA ILE A 270 -15.41 -0.34 -4.96
C ILE A 270 -16.23 0.75 -4.29
N ILE A 271 -15.85 1.13 -3.08
CA ILE A 271 -16.63 2.06 -2.25
C ILE A 271 -15.69 3.14 -1.70
N SER A 272 -16.17 4.37 -1.73
CA SER A 272 -15.57 5.50 -1.04
C SER A 272 -16.34 5.79 0.24
N TYR A 273 -15.60 5.89 1.33
CA TYR A 273 -16.12 6.21 2.66
C TYR A 273 -15.57 7.54 3.17
N ASN A 274 -16.34 8.20 4.02
CA ASN A 274 -15.83 9.24 4.89
C ASN A 274 -14.94 8.56 5.96
N PRO A 275 -13.63 8.85 6.03
CA PRO A 275 -12.75 8.21 7.00
C PRO A 275 -13.09 8.56 8.46
N GLU A 276 -13.80 9.67 8.70
CA GLU A 276 -14.17 10.12 10.04
C GLU A 276 -15.25 9.26 10.71
N ASN A 277 -16.22 8.79 9.93
CA ASN A 277 -17.43 8.15 10.48
C ASN A 277 -17.90 6.91 9.70
N GLY A 278 -17.20 6.50 8.66
CA GLY A 278 -17.54 5.33 7.85
C GLY A 278 -18.75 5.51 6.92
N GLN A 279 -19.29 6.73 6.81
CA GLN A 279 -20.40 6.98 5.88
C GLN A 279 -19.96 6.78 4.43
N GLU A 280 -20.73 6.01 3.66
CA GLU A 280 -20.49 5.85 2.23
C GLU A 280 -20.73 7.19 1.50
N TYR A 281 -19.73 7.59 0.70
CA TYR A 281 -19.91 8.71 -0.23
C TYR A 281 -20.48 8.22 -1.56
N TRP A 282 -19.81 7.24 -2.18
CA TRP A 282 -20.24 6.63 -3.42
C TRP A 282 -19.75 5.19 -3.54
N ARG A 283 -20.40 4.42 -4.42
CA ARG A 283 -19.97 3.08 -4.78
C ARG A 283 -20.16 2.80 -6.27
N VAL A 284 -19.32 1.91 -6.80
CA VAL A 284 -19.42 1.39 -8.16
C VAL A 284 -19.45 -0.13 -8.13
N ASP A 285 -20.43 -0.72 -8.80
CA ASP A 285 -20.45 -2.14 -9.17
C ASP A 285 -19.46 -2.36 -10.32
N HIS A 286 -18.34 -3.00 -10.02
CA HIS A 286 -17.31 -3.26 -11.02
C HIS A 286 -17.48 -4.63 -11.72
N GLY A 287 -18.46 -5.42 -11.36
CA GLY A 287 -18.75 -6.73 -11.92
C GLY A 287 -18.51 -7.86 -10.93
N ASP A 288 -18.16 -9.03 -11.44
CA ASP A 288 -18.00 -10.25 -10.64
C ASP A 288 -16.56 -10.46 -10.12
N GLY A 289 -15.72 -9.42 -10.16
CA GLY A 289 -14.38 -9.44 -9.63
C GLY A 289 -14.38 -9.78 -8.14
N PHE A 290 -13.44 -10.62 -7.72
CA PHE A 290 -13.28 -11.06 -6.33
C PHE A 290 -11.81 -11.25 -5.98
N SER A 291 -11.53 -11.53 -4.71
CA SER A 291 -10.16 -11.57 -4.18
C SER A 291 -9.36 -10.34 -4.61
N THR A 292 -10.04 -9.20 -4.65
CA THR A 292 -9.49 -7.92 -5.12
C THR A 292 -8.32 -7.54 -4.25
N THR A 293 -7.12 -7.63 -4.81
CA THR A 293 -5.86 -7.37 -4.11
C THR A 293 -5.32 -5.97 -4.41
N PRO A 294 -5.39 -5.49 -5.68
CA PRO A 294 -4.86 -4.17 -6.01
C PRO A 294 -5.59 -3.05 -5.27
N THR A 295 -4.86 -2.07 -4.80
CA THR A 295 -5.44 -0.80 -4.35
C THR A 295 -5.75 0.12 -5.52
N ALA A 296 -6.57 1.14 -5.29
CA ALA A 296 -6.84 2.18 -6.27
C ALA A 296 -5.66 3.15 -6.38
N SER A 297 -5.57 3.86 -7.50
CA SER A 297 -4.67 5.01 -7.71
C SER A 297 -5.47 6.18 -8.27
N VAL A 298 -4.92 7.39 -8.20
CA VAL A 298 -5.56 8.59 -8.73
C VAL A 298 -4.70 9.21 -9.83
N GLU A 299 -5.31 9.55 -10.95
CA GLU A 299 -4.65 10.29 -12.02
C GLU A 299 -5.67 11.16 -12.75
N GLY A 300 -5.30 12.44 -12.97
CA GLY A 300 -6.18 13.38 -13.67
C GLY A 300 -7.56 13.58 -13.00
N GLY A 301 -7.65 13.43 -11.68
CA GLY A 301 -8.89 13.53 -10.91
C GLY A 301 -9.80 12.30 -10.99
N LEU A 302 -9.37 11.22 -11.64
CA LEU A 302 -10.09 9.95 -11.72
C LEU A 302 -9.51 8.92 -10.73
N VAL A 303 -10.37 8.14 -10.11
CA VAL A 303 -10.00 6.94 -9.36
C VAL A 303 -9.90 5.79 -10.35
N ILE A 304 -8.73 5.15 -10.42
CA ILE A 304 -8.46 4.07 -11.36
C ILE A 304 -8.03 2.83 -10.59
N PHE A 305 -8.62 1.68 -10.87
CA PHE A 305 -8.25 0.44 -10.22
C PHE A 305 -8.50 -0.77 -11.12
N PRO A 306 -7.79 -1.90 -10.92
CA PRO A 306 -8.09 -3.17 -11.59
C PRO A 306 -9.09 -4.00 -10.79
N THR A 307 -10.01 -4.67 -11.49
CA THR A 307 -11.12 -5.43 -10.87
C THR A 307 -10.73 -6.82 -10.37
N SER A 308 -9.45 -7.23 -10.57
CA SER A 308 -8.90 -8.51 -10.15
C SER A 308 -9.52 -9.75 -10.87
N PHE A 309 -9.68 -10.89 -10.20
CA PHE A 309 -10.01 -12.18 -10.83
C PHE A 309 -11.34 -12.22 -11.59
N ILE A 310 -11.49 -13.24 -12.45
CA ILE A 310 -12.53 -13.59 -13.42
C ILE A 310 -12.37 -12.86 -14.77
N ARG A 311 -12.35 -11.59 -14.85
CA ARG A 311 -12.12 -10.82 -16.08
C ARG A 311 -11.57 -9.47 -15.68
N SER A 312 -10.30 -9.48 -15.25
CA SER A 312 -9.68 -8.26 -14.78
C SER A 312 -9.72 -7.16 -15.85
N GLU A 313 -10.33 -6.05 -15.49
CA GLU A 313 -10.41 -4.81 -16.26
C GLU A 313 -9.79 -3.68 -15.43
N PHE A 314 -9.33 -2.64 -16.10
CA PHE A 314 -9.11 -1.34 -15.47
C PHE A 314 -10.44 -0.58 -15.51
N VAL A 315 -10.79 0.07 -14.43
CA VAL A 315 -11.99 0.89 -14.33
C VAL A 315 -11.60 2.28 -13.84
N ALA A 316 -12.04 3.33 -14.52
CA ALA A 316 -11.85 4.71 -14.09
C ALA A 316 -13.18 5.34 -13.69
N ILE A 317 -13.18 6.00 -12.54
CA ILE A 317 -14.36 6.53 -11.87
C ILE A 317 -14.15 8.02 -11.59
N ASP A 318 -15.15 8.83 -11.89
CA ASP A 318 -15.25 10.20 -11.41
C ASP A 318 -15.73 10.18 -9.96
N PRO A 319 -14.93 10.68 -9.00
CA PRO A 319 -15.27 10.57 -7.58
C PRO A 319 -16.26 11.63 -7.08
N SER A 320 -16.80 12.48 -7.94
CA SER A 320 -17.68 13.59 -7.57
C SER A 320 -19.13 13.19 -7.25
N GLY A 321 -19.49 11.92 -7.53
CA GLY A 321 -20.85 11.42 -7.35
C GLY A 321 -21.23 11.09 -5.91
N SER A 322 -22.46 10.61 -5.72
CA SER A 322 -23.00 10.15 -4.43
C SER A 322 -23.86 8.90 -4.60
N GLY A 323 -23.77 7.98 -3.63
CA GLY A 323 -24.50 6.71 -3.64
C GLY A 323 -24.02 5.78 -4.75
N ASN A 324 -24.92 5.00 -5.37
CA ASN A 324 -24.55 4.07 -6.44
C ASN A 324 -24.37 4.80 -7.78
N VAL A 325 -23.13 5.02 -8.17
CA VAL A 325 -22.74 5.77 -9.37
C VAL A 325 -22.28 4.87 -10.52
N SER A 326 -22.55 3.58 -10.46
CA SER A 326 -22.08 2.58 -11.44
C SER A 326 -22.44 2.92 -12.89
N LYS A 327 -23.57 3.59 -13.13
CA LYS A 327 -24.06 3.94 -14.47
C LYS A 327 -23.69 5.36 -14.91
N SER A 328 -23.35 6.25 -13.97
CA SER A 328 -23.21 7.68 -14.26
C SER A 328 -21.76 8.18 -14.20
N HIS A 329 -20.91 7.58 -13.35
CA HIS A 329 -19.57 8.10 -13.09
C HIS A 329 -18.43 7.18 -13.51
N VAL A 330 -18.71 5.99 -14.04
CA VAL A 330 -17.68 5.20 -14.71
C VAL A 330 -17.35 5.87 -16.05
N LYS A 331 -16.15 6.39 -16.19
CA LYS A 331 -15.70 7.12 -17.38
C LYS A 331 -15.26 6.18 -18.49
N TRP A 332 -14.49 5.14 -18.12
CA TRP A 332 -14.04 4.12 -19.06
C TRP A 332 -13.75 2.78 -18.37
N ARG A 333 -13.70 1.72 -19.17
CA ARG A 333 -13.20 0.39 -18.80
C ARG A 333 -12.24 -0.08 -19.88
N ALA A 334 -11.10 -0.66 -19.45
CA ALA A 334 -10.14 -1.28 -20.36
C ALA A 334 -9.86 -2.72 -19.91
N LYS A 335 -9.86 -3.65 -20.86
CA LYS A 335 -9.65 -5.09 -20.59
C LYS A 335 -8.21 -5.41 -20.25
N GLN A 336 -7.99 -6.58 -19.63
CA GLN A 336 -6.68 -7.13 -19.31
C GLN A 336 -5.93 -6.36 -18.19
N GLY A 337 -6.62 -6.07 -17.10
CA GLY A 337 -5.98 -5.61 -15.87
C GLY A 337 -5.19 -6.71 -15.14
N PRO A 338 -4.32 -6.38 -14.17
CA PRO A 338 -3.69 -7.33 -13.27
C PRO A 338 -4.70 -7.90 -12.27
N ASN A 339 -4.38 -9.08 -11.69
CA ASN A 339 -5.15 -9.61 -10.58
C ASN A 339 -4.56 -9.23 -9.22
N LEU A 340 -3.25 -9.15 -9.10
CA LEU A 340 -2.54 -8.99 -7.82
C LEU A 340 -1.82 -7.64 -7.68
N PRO A 341 -0.98 -7.17 -8.63
CA PRO A 341 -0.27 -5.91 -8.49
C PRO A 341 -1.19 -4.69 -8.55
N SER A 342 -0.91 -3.68 -7.71
CA SER A 342 -1.51 -2.35 -7.84
C SER A 342 -0.93 -1.59 -9.04
N LEU A 343 -1.44 -0.40 -9.28
CA LEU A 343 -1.02 0.50 -10.35
C LEU A 343 0.02 1.51 -9.85
N VAL A 344 0.71 2.16 -10.78
CA VAL A 344 1.36 3.45 -10.55
C VAL A 344 0.96 4.41 -11.65
N THR A 345 0.84 5.68 -11.32
CA THR A 345 0.34 6.72 -12.23
C THR A 345 1.29 7.92 -12.24
N THR A 346 1.43 8.54 -13.40
CA THR A 346 2.16 9.80 -13.58
C THR A 346 1.89 10.40 -14.96
N ASP A 347 1.91 11.71 -15.07
CA ASP A 347 1.85 12.46 -16.33
C ASP A 347 0.68 12.03 -17.24
N GLY A 348 -0.51 11.87 -16.67
CA GLY A 348 -1.70 11.45 -17.41
C GLY A 348 -1.66 10.00 -17.89
N LYS A 349 -0.80 9.15 -17.31
CA LYS A 349 -0.64 7.74 -17.70
C LYS A 349 -0.82 6.81 -16.52
N VAL A 350 -1.33 5.63 -16.83
CA VAL A 350 -1.47 4.49 -15.90
C VAL A 350 -0.49 3.41 -16.33
N PHE A 351 0.34 2.95 -15.40
CA PHE A 351 1.27 1.85 -15.63
C PHE A 351 0.89 0.65 -14.77
N SER A 352 0.96 -0.52 -15.37
CA SER A 352 0.67 -1.77 -14.67
C SER A 352 1.56 -2.90 -15.15
N ILE A 353 1.95 -3.76 -14.20
CA ILE A 353 2.54 -5.07 -14.49
C ILE A 353 1.46 -6.15 -14.34
N LEU A 354 1.16 -6.86 -15.41
CA LEU A 354 0.23 -7.99 -15.37
C LEU A 354 0.91 -9.21 -14.74
N ASP A 355 0.14 -10.08 -14.10
CA ASP A 355 0.62 -11.24 -13.35
C ASP A 355 1.62 -12.13 -14.11
N LYS A 356 1.54 -12.16 -15.46
CA LYS A 356 2.39 -12.98 -16.36
C LYS A 356 3.51 -12.20 -17.05
N GLY A 357 3.89 -11.06 -16.49
CA GLY A 357 5.07 -10.31 -16.94
C GLY A 357 4.87 -9.53 -18.24
N ILE A 358 3.69 -8.96 -18.43
CA ILE A 358 3.40 -7.97 -19.44
C ILE A 358 3.26 -6.62 -18.76
N MET A 359 4.09 -5.66 -19.12
CA MET A 359 3.97 -4.28 -18.68
C MET A 359 3.10 -3.52 -19.68
N VAL A 360 2.17 -2.71 -19.17
CA VAL A 360 1.25 -1.89 -19.97
C VAL A 360 1.28 -0.43 -19.53
N CYS A 361 1.03 0.46 -20.48
CA CYS A 361 0.84 1.89 -20.28
C CYS A 361 -0.48 2.30 -20.94
N LEU A 362 -1.38 2.91 -20.17
CA LEU A 362 -2.66 3.43 -20.67
C LEU A 362 -2.70 4.95 -20.51
N ASP A 363 -3.48 5.60 -21.35
CA ASP A 363 -3.92 6.98 -21.14
C ASP A 363 -4.93 7.03 -19.97
N ALA A 364 -4.67 7.84 -18.96
CA ALA A 364 -5.51 7.88 -17.75
C ALA A 364 -6.90 8.46 -18.01
N LYS A 365 -7.04 9.34 -19.02
CA LYS A 365 -8.31 10.01 -19.34
C LYS A 365 -9.24 9.13 -20.15
N SER A 366 -8.70 8.32 -21.06
CA SER A 366 -9.48 7.54 -22.04
C SER A 366 -9.43 6.02 -21.81
N GLY A 367 -8.42 5.51 -21.09
CA GLY A 367 -8.15 4.08 -20.97
C GLY A 367 -7.53 3.46 -22.23
N GLU A 368 -7.11 4.27 -23.19
CA GLU A 368 -6.46 3.78 -24.41
C GLU A 368 -5.10 3.17 -24.10
N MET A 369 -4.78 2.03 -24.73
CA MET A 369 -3.48 1.36 -24.61
C MET A 369 -2.41 2.11 -25.40
N LEU A 370 -1.52 2.82 -24.69
CA LEU A 370 -0.41 3.59 -25.28
C LEU A 370 0.84 2.76 -25.52
N GLY A 371 1.05 1.74 -24.70
CA GLY A 371 2.24 0.90 -24.77
C GLY A 371 2.06 -0.46 -24.11
N ARG A 372 2.77 -1.47 -24.66
CA ARG A 372 2.75 -2.84 -24.13
C ARG A 372 4.06 -3.53 -24.42
N VAL A 373 4.68 -4.12 -23.40
CA VAL A 373 5.94 -4.86 -23.57
C VAL A 373 5.96 -6.12 -22.70
N ARG A 374 6.51 -7.21 -23.20
CA ARG A 374 6.76 -8.42 -22.42
C ARG A 374 8.11 -8.30 -21.72
N ILE A 375 8.10 -8.34 -20.39
CA ILE A 375 9.32 -8.35 -19.56
C ILE A 375 9.64 -9.75 -19.02
N GLY A 376 8.65 -10.65 -19.00
CA GLY A 376 8.77 -12.03 -18.50
C GLY A 376 8.65 -12.11 -16.98
N GLY A 377 8.55 -13.34 -16.44
CA GLY A 377 8.34 -13.61 -15.02
C GLY A 377 6.88 -13.61 -14.60
N ASN A 378 6.65 -13.87 -13.30
CA ASN A 378 5.34 -13.81 -12.66
C ASN A 378 5.38 -12.79 -11.53
N PHE A 379 4.31 -12.03 -11.35
CA PHE A 379 4.30 -10.88 -10.44
C PHE A 379 3.15 -10.96 -9.43
N CYS A 380 3.46 -10.61 -8.18
CA CYS A 380 2.49 -10.36 -7.10
C CYS A 380 2.77 -8.98 -6.47
N ALA A 381 4.05 -8.60 -6.36
CA ALA A 381 4.46 -7.29 -5.86
C ALA A 381 3.95 -6.16 -6.77
N SER A 382 3.53 -5.06 -6.16
CA SER A 382 3.17 -3.83 -6.87
C SER A 382 4.43 -3.12 -7.40
N PRO A 383 4.34 -2.36 -8.48
CA PRO A 383 5.45 -1.56 -8.98
C PRO A 383 5.78 -0.38 -8.03
N LEU A 384 7.02 0.09 -8.09
CA LEU A 384 7.47 1.35 -7.52
C LEU A 384 7.87 2.30 -8.66
N LEU A 385 7.29 3.49 -8.69
CA LEU A 385 7.67 4.56 -9.60
C LEU A 385 8.66 5.50 -8.90
N ALA A 386 9.84 5.70 -9.46
CA ALA A 386 10.84 6.62 -8.94
C ALA A 386 11.60 7.30 -10.07
N ASP A 387 11.68 8.62 -10.04
CA ASP A 387 12.41 9.45 -11.02
C ASP A 387 12.19 8.98 -12.48
N GLY A 388 10.93 8.88 -12.90
CA GLY A 388 10.54 8.47 -14.25
C GLY A 388 10.91 7.03 -14.64
N LYS A 389 11.14 6.16 -13.67
CA LYS A 389 11.44 4.74 -13.84
C LYS A 389 10.52 3.89 -12.97
N ILE A 390 10.14 2.73 -13.47
CA ILE A 390 9.27 1.79 -12.76
C ILE A 390 10.06 0.53 -12.43
N TYR A 391 10.10 0.19 -11.15
CA TYR A 391 10.75 -0.98 -10.59
C TYR A 391 9.70 -2.06 -10.35
N VAL A 392 9.85 -3.23 -10.97
CA VAL A 392 8.94 -4.36 -10.80
C VAL A 392 9.69 -5.61 -10.36
N CYS A 393 9.18 -6.25 -9.30
CA CYS A 393 9.80 -7.39 -8.63
C CYS A 393 9.05 -8.67 -8.99
N SER A 394 9.70 -9.62 -9.69
CA SER A 394 9.09 -10.90 -10.03
C SER A 394 9.27 -11.94 -8.92
N ARG A 395 8.32 -12.87 -8.83
CA ARG A 395 8.36 -13.99 -7.87
C ARG A 395 9.61 -14.86 -7.99
N GLU A 396 10.25 -14.85 -9.14
CA GLU A 396 11.50 -15.57 -9.42
C GLU A 396 12.74 -14.80 -8.97
N GLY A 397 12.58 -13.72 -8.18
CA GLY A 397 13.69 -12.95 -7.62
C GLY A 397 14.34 -11.98 -8.62
N THR A 398 13.65 -11.55 -9.66
CA THR A 398 14.18 -10.58 -10.62
C THR A 398 13.53 -9.21 -10.43
N VAL A 399 14.35 -8.18 -10.28
CA VAL A 399 13.93 -6.78 -10.40
C VAL A 399 14.17 -6.34 -11.84
N THR A 400 13.14 -5.89 -12.52
CA THR A 400 13.23 -5.27 -13.85
C THR A 400 12.86 -3.80 -13.73
N ILE A 401 13.65 -2.93 -14.38
CA ILE A 401 13.44 -1.49 -14.35
C ILE A 401 13.13 -1.04 -15.76
N VAL A 402 12.03 -0.30 -15.91
CA VAL A 402 11.58 0.24 -17.19
C VAL A 402 11.39 1.76 -17.09
N LYS A 403 11.45 2.47 -18.22
CA LYS A 403 11.07 3.88 -18.28
C LYS A 403 9.57 4.03 -18.07
N ALA A 404 9.16 5.04 -17.33
CA ALA A 404 7.76 5.41 -17.11
C ALA A 404 7.22 6.25 -18.29
N ASP A 405 7.32 5.72 -19.50
CA ASP A 405 6.78 6.31 -20.73
C ASP A 405 6.10 5.24 -21.60
N LYS A 406 5.44 5.64 -22.69
CA LYS A 406 4.75 4.71 -23.59
C LYS A 406 5.65 3.64 -24.24
N THR A 407 6.97 3.86 -24.25
CA THR A 407 7.92 2.88 -24.81
C THR A 407 8.19 1.71 -23.87
N LEU A 408 8.02 1.92 -22.57
CA LEU A 408 8.30 0.93 -21.51
C LEU A 408 9.69 0.29 -21.68
N LYS A 409 10.67 1.10 -22.13
CA LYS A 409 12.03 0.62 -22.43
C LYS A 409 12.69 0.08 -21.17
N LYS A 410 13.19 -1.16 -21.20
CA LYS A 410 13.99 -1.73 -20.12
C LYS A 410 15.30 -0.95 -19.98
N VAL A 411 15.62 -0.51 -18.76
CA VAL A 411 16.84 0.24 -18.43
C VAL A 411 17.68 -0.44 -17.36
N GLY A 412 17.14 -1.48 -16.70
CA GLY A 412 17.87 -2.26 -15.70
C GLY A 412 17.24 -3.63 -15.49
N LYS A 413 18.06 -4.58 -15.03
CA LYS A 413 17.63 -5.92 -14.61
C LYS A 413 18.62 -6.48 -13.61
N GLN A 414 18.11 -6.92 -12.45
CA GLN A 414 18.90 -7.50 -11.36
C GLN A 414 18.27 -8.80 -10.87
N LYS A 415 19.08 -9.71 -10.35
CA LYS A 415 18.63 -11.04 -9.91
C LYS A 415 19.10 -11.33 -8.49
N PHE A 416 18.16 -11.64 -7.62
CA PHE A 416 18.41 -12.27 -6.33
C PHE A 416 18.28 -13.78 -6.50
N VAL A 417 19.41 -14.48 -6.40
CA VAL A 417 19.48 -15.92 -6.63
C VAL A 417 18.80 -16.66 -5.46
N ASP A 418 18.04 -17.72 -5.76
CA ASP A 418 17.35 -18.57 -4.78
C ASP A 418 16.45 -17.80 -3.82
N SER A 419 15.86 -16.72 -4.30
CA SER A 419 14.98 -15.84 -3.53
C SER A 419 13.70 -15.52 -4.29
N ARG A 420 12.63 -15.27 -3.54
CA ARG A 420 11.34 -14.80 -4.05
C ARG A 420 11.15 -13.33 -3.70
N LEU A 421 10.64 -12.54 -4.65
CA LEU A 421 10.27 -11.16 -4.42
C LEU A 421 8.76 -11.04 -4.49
N MET A 422 8.12 -10.96 -3.32
CA MET A 422 6.67 -10.86 -3.17
C MET A 422 6.24 -9.50 -2.63
N ALA A 423 7.16 -8.82 -1.94
CA ALA A 423 6.97 -7.49 -1.37
C ALA A 423 7.24 -6.39 -2.40
N THR A 424 6.49 -5.29 -2.31
CA THR A 424 6.77 -4.06 -3.06
C THR A 424 8.03 -3.41 -2.47
N PRO A 425 9.00 -2.98 -3.29
CA PRO A 425 10.19 -2.28 -2.81
C PRO A 425 9.84 -0.87 -2.30
N ALA A 426 10.69 -0.30 -1.45
CA ALA A 426 10.54 1.06 -0.93
C ALA A 426 11.80 1.89 -1.18
N PRO A 427 11.69 3.20 -1.47
CA PRO A 427 12.83 4.10 -1.57
C PRO A 427 13.28 4.55 -0.17
N VAL A 428 14.57 4.81 0.02
CA VAL A 428 15.13 5.48 1.21
C VAL A 428 16.17 6.49 0.72
N GLY A 429 15.83 7.77 0.68
CA GLY A 429 16.66 8.72 -0.03
C GLY A 429 16.95 8.19 -1.44
N ASN A 430 18.20 8.13 -1.86
CA ASN A 430 18.61 7.57 -3.15
C ASN A 430 18.87 6.06 -3.13
N ASP A 431 18.54 5.37 -2.03
CA ASP A 431 18.71 3.94 -1.88
C ASP A 431 17.39 3.19 -2.07
N LEU A 432 17.49 1.89 -2.28
CA LEU A 432 16.37 0.99 -2.50
C LEU A 432 16.33 -0.09 -1.42
N LEU A 433 15.19 -0.20 -0.71
CA LEU A 433 14.89 -1.32 0.16
C LEU A 433 14.20 -2.42 -0.63
N ILE A 434 14.76 -3.64 -0.55
CA ILE A 434 14.17 -4.83 -1.17
C ILE A 434 14.06 -5.94 -0.13
N ARG A 435 12.82 -6.43 0.08
CA ARG A 435 12.55 -7.63 0.87
C ARG A 435 12.41 -8.85 -0.03
N THR A 436 13.17 -9.88 0.27
CA THR A 436 12.98 -11.24 -0.26
C THR A 436 12.18 -12.08 0.75
N ASP A 437 11.96 -13.35 0.42
CA ASP A 437 11.40 -14.33 1.35
C ASP A 437 12.31 -14.68 2.55
N LYS A 438 13.56 -14.22 2.54
CA LYS A 438 14.59 -14.55 3.55
C LYS A 438 15.26 -13.34 4.16
N LYS A 439 15.47 -12.28 3.38
CA LYS A 439 16.32 -11.15 3.75
C LYS A 439 15.69 -9.80 3.41
N LEU A 440 16.18 -8.77 4.08
CA LEU A 440 16.00 -7.37 3.72
C LEU A 440 17.34 -6.80 3.28
N TYR A 441 17.32 -5.99 2.21
CA TYR A 441 18.49 -5.34 1.63
C TYR A 441 18.27 -3.84 1.56
N ARG A 442 19.31 -3.06 1.90
CA ARG A 442 19.42 -1.65 1.51
C ARG A 442 20.51 -1.55 0.44
N ILE A 443 20.13 -1.01 -0.72
CA ILE A 443 20.96 -0.98 -1.93
C ILE A 443 21.16 0.46 -2.34
N GLY A 444 22.40 0.90 -2.38
CA GLY A 444 22.75 2.27 -2.68
C GLY A 444 24.20 2.43 -3.11
N LYS A 445 24.67 3.66 -3.14
CA LYS A 445 26.08 3.99 -3.32
C LYS A 445 26.68 4.27 -1.94
N ARG A 446 27.79 3.60 -1.60
CA ARG A 446 28.58 4.02 -0.43
C ARG A 446 29.16 5.40 -0.74
N GLU A 447 28.90 6.36 0.09
CA GLU A 447 29.63 7.62 0.07
C GLU A 447 31.12 7.30 0.34
N GLN A 448 32.00 7.79 -0.56
CA GLN A 448 33.45 7.60 -0.46
C GLN A 448 34.03 8.59 0.54
#